data_6a01ba1f3f9f5fde10e9cc7908973b7c
#
_entry.id   6a01ba1f3f9f5fde10e9cc7908973b7c
#
_cell.length_a   1.000
_cell.length_b   1.000
_cell.length_c   1.000
_cell.angle_alpha   90.00
_cell.angle_beta   90.00
_cell.angle_gamma   90.00
#
_symmetry.space_group_name_H-M   'P 1'
#
loop_
_entity.id
_entity.type
_entity.pdbx_description
1 polymer ?
#
loop_
_entity_poly.entity_id
_entity_poly.type
_entity_poly.pdbx_seq_one_letter_code
_entity_poly.pdbx_strand_id
1 'polypeptide(L)'
;IPLVIVNIQRGGPSTGLPTKTEQSDLMQAYYGRNGECPMPIVSASTPSDCFDAAYEATRISLQHMTPVILLSDGYIANGAEPWKFPQSADLPPIDVKFKTELGDREEKFQPYLRDDKLVRPWVIPGTAGMEHRIGGLEKQNITGNISYEAENHQVMVKIRQEKVDKIASYIPLQKLDSGPEKGKVLVLGWGSTYGAIKSACAELQKLGVE
;
A
#
# COMPACT_ATOMS: atom_id res chain seq x y z
N ILE A 1 -3.37 1.42 -11.89
CA ILE A 1 -1.98 1.43 -12.40
C ILE A 1 -1.06 1.26 -11.22
N PRO A 2 -0.12 0.31 -11.24
CA PRO A 2 0.88 0.17 -10.20
C PRO A 2 1.76 1.42 -10.11
N LEU A 3 1.92 1.94 -8.91
CA LEU A 3 2.76 3.09 -8.61
C LEU A 3 3.07 3.10 -7.12
N VAL A 4 4.31 3.33 -6.74
CA VAL A 4 4.69 3.61 -5.35
C VAL A 4 5.02 5.09 -5.24
N ILE A 5 4.30 5.78 -4.35
CA ILE A 5 4.51 7.19 -4.06
C ILE A 5 5.22 7.27 -2.71
N VAL A 6 6.49 7.64 -2.72
CA VAL A 6 7.27 7.80 -1.50
C VAL A 6 7.13 9.24 -0.99
N ASN A 7 6.57 9.40 0.18
CA ASN A 7 6.43 10.68 0.86
C ASN A 7 7.35 10.71 2.08
N ILE A 8 8.41 11.51 2.00
CA ILE A 8 9.32 11.77 3.11
C ILE A 8 8.78 12.96 3.88
N GLN A 9 8.00 12.68 4.91
CA GLN A 9 7.33 13.70 5.71
C GLN A 9 8.35 14.63 6.40
N ARG A 10 8.00 15.89 6.48
CA ARG A 10 8.83 16.92 7.10
C ARG A 10 7.95 17.98 7.74
N GLY A 11 8.28 18.39 8.95
CA GLY A 11 7.54 19.46 9.62
C GLY A 11 7.61 20.77 8.83
N GLY A 12 6.44 21.25 8.39
CA GLY A 12 6.28 22.49 7.62
C GLY A 12 6.28 23.74 8.51
N PRO A 13 5.99 24.91 7.91
CA PRO A 13 5.80 25.15 6.47
C PRO A 13 7.10 25.23 5.69
N SER A 14 6.99 25.19 4.34
CA SER A 14 8.13 25.26 3.40
C SER A 14 9.15 24.13 3.63
N THR A 15 10.45 24.46 3.72
CA THR A 15 11.51 23.49 3.98
C THR A 15 11.41 22.86 5.37
N GLY A 16 10.78 23.52 6.32
CA GLY A 16 10.40 22.99 7.62
C GLY A 16 11.57 22.58 8.51
N LEU A 17 11.27 21.71 9.49
CA LEU A 17 12.23 21.18 10.45
C LEU A 17 12.98 20.00 9.84
N PRO A 18 14.31 20.05 9.67
CA PRO A 18 15.07 18.94 9.14
C PRO A 18 15.26 17.82 10.17
N THR A 19 15.46 16.59 9.69
CA THR A 19 15.93 15.45 10.51
C THR A 19 15.06 15.07 11.71
N LYS A 20 13.82 15.48 11.72
CA LYS A 20 12.87 15.19 12.82
C LYS A 20 11.78 14.23 12.39
N THR A 21 11.25 13.49 13.37
CA THR A 21 10.03 12.71 13.24
C THR A 21 8.88 13.59 12.79
N GLU A 22 8.12 13.13 11.79
CA GLU A 22 6.94 13.84 11.30
C GLU A 22 5.89 12.83 10.80
N GLN A 23 4.64 13.05 11.17
CA GLN A 23 3.53 12.14 10.87
C GLN A 23 2.26 12.88 10.44
N SER A 24 2.35 14.18 10.11
CA SER A 24 1.20 15.02 9.77
C SER A 24 0.52 14.63 8.45
N ASP A 25 1.21 13.93 7.53
CA ASP A 25 0.71 13.66 6.20
C ASP A 25 -0.19 12.41 6.13
N LEU A 26 -0.35 11.66 7.22
CA LEU A 26 -1.19 10.45 7.22
C LEU A 26 -2.64 10.74 6.78
N MET A 27 -3.23 11.78 7.33
CA MET A 27 -4.62 12.14 6.99
C MET A 27 -4.74 12.65 5.55
N GLN A 28 -3.73 13.35 5.05
CA GLN A 28 -3.66 13.73 3.64
C GLN A 28 -3.50 12.49 2.75
N ALA A 29 -2.65 11.56 3.13
CA ALA A 29 -2.47 10.30 2.40
C ALA A 29 -3.75 9.46 2.38
N TYR A 30 -4.54 9.48 3.45
CA TYR A 30 -5.76 8.69 3.57
C TYR A 30 -6.98 9.37 2.94
N TYR A 31 -7.18 10.67 3.16
CA TYR A 31 -8.38 11.41 2.75
C TYR A 31 -8.14 12.53 1.74
N GLY A 32 -6.91 12.98 1.56
CA GLY A 32 -6.58 14.26 0.93
C GLY A 32 -6.58 14.29 -0.60
N ARG A 33 -7.33 13.40 -1.25
CA ARG A 33 -7.44 13.36 -2.72
C ARG A 33 -8.86 13.72 -3.17
N ASN A 34 -9.04 13.88 -4.49
CA ASN A 34 -10.34 14.19 -5.07
C ASN A 34 -11.28 12.97 -4.97
N GLY A 35 -12.44 13.16 -4.39
CA GLY A 35 -13.46 12.11 -4.23
C GLY A 35 -12.99 10.92 -3.41
N GLU A 36 -13.63 9.78 -3.58
CA GLU A 36 -13.22 8.52 -3.00
C GLU A 36 -12.00 7.96 -3.77
N CYS A 37 -10.92 7.72 -3.08
CA CYS A 37 -9.69 7.20 -3.65
C CYS A 37 -8.97 6.31 -2.64
N PRO A 38 -9.51 5.11 -2.35
CA PRO A 38 -8.89 4.20 -1.42
C PRO A 38 -7.54 3.72 -1.95
N MET A 39 -6.52 3.77 -1.09
CA MET A 39 -5.17 3.30 -1.41
C MET A 39 -4.52 2.68 -0.18
N PRO A 40 -3.72 1.63 -0.33
CA PRO A 40 -2.86 1.15 0.73
C PRO A 40 -1.82 2.20 1.12
N ILE A 41 -1.55 2.28 2.42
CA ILE A 41 -0.51 3.13 2.99
C ILE A 41 0.43 2.24 3.79
N VAL A 42 1.70 2.27 3.48
CA VAL A 42 2.77 1.57 4.17
C VAL A 42 3.66 2.61 4.84
N SER A 43 4.21 2.30 6.01
CA SER A 43 5.11 3.21 6.70
C SER A 43 6.39 2.49 7.11
N ALA A 44 7.53 3.12 6.89
CA ALA A 44 8.80 2.68 7.42
C ALA A 44 8.98 3.13 8.87
N SER A 45 9.57 2.30 9.71
CA SER A 45 9.76 2.52 11.15
C SER A 45 11.20 2.84 11.55
N THR A 46 12.17 2.34 10.79
CA THR A 46 13.61 2.55 11.01
C THR A 46 14.33 2.76 9.68
N PRO A 47 15.60 3.21 9.67
CA PRO A 47 16.38 3.33 8.44
C PRO A 47 16.50 2.02 7.65
N SER A 48 16.72 0.89 8.31
CA SER A 48 16.80 -0.42 7.64
C SER A 48 15.44 -0.89 7.13
N ASP A 49 14.37 -0.65 7.88
CA ASP A 49 12.99 -0.98 7.50
C ASP A 49 12.52 -0.22 6.24
N CYS A 50 13.21 0.87 5.86
CA CYS A 50 12.90 1.57 4.60
C CYS A 50 13.02 0.65 3.37
N PHE A 51 13.96 -0.31 3.39
CA PHE A 51 14.07 -1.29 2.33
C PHE A 51 12.86 -2.24 2.30
N ASP A 52 12.52 -2.82 3.44
CA ASP A 52 11.42 -3.79 3.55
C ASP A 52 10.08 -3.14 3.23
N ALA A 53 9.86 -1.93 3.75
CA ALA A 53 8.65 -1.14 3.46
C ALA A 53 8.53 -0.77 1.96
N ALA A 54 9.62 -0.40 1.31
CA ALA A 54 9.64 -0.09 -0.12
C ALA A 54 9.41 -1.36 -0.96
N TYR A 55 9.99 -2.47 -0.56
CA TYR A 55 9.79 -3.76 -1.21
C TYR A 55 8.33 -4.20 -1.09
N GLU A 56 7.74 -4.14 0.10
CA GLU A 56 6.35 -4.51 0.34
C GLU A 56 5.37 -3.57 -0.39
N ALA A 57 5.61 -2.26 -0.37
CA ALA A 57 4.81 -1.31 -1.15
C ALA A 57 4.83 -1.63 -2.65
N THR A 58 5.99 -2.02 -3.17
CA THR A 58 6.15 -2.44 -4.57
C THR A 58 5.41 -3.75 -4.84
N ARG A 59 5.53 -4.74 -3.95
CA ARG A 59 4.83 -6.02 -4.05
C ARG A 59 3.31 -5.83 -4.06
N ILE A 60 2.77 -5.06 -3.12
CA ILE A 60 1.34 -4.73 -3.06
C ILE A 60 0.91 -4.02 -4.35
N SER A 61 1.66 -3.01 -4.76
CA SER A 61 1.35 -2.21 -5.94
C SER A 61 1.24 -3.06 -7.21
N LEU A 62 2.20 -3.93 -7.44
CA LEU A 62 2.26 -4.78 -8.63
C LEU A 62 1.23 -5.91 -8.58
N GLN A 63 1.13 -6.64 -7.47
CA GLN A 63 0.23 -7.79 -7.35
C GLN A 63 -1.25 -7.40 -7.30
N HIS A 64 -1.57 -6.22 -6.76
CA HIS A 64 -2.95 -5.73 -6.68
C HIS A 64 -3.27 -4.64 -7.70
N MET A 65 -2.31 -4.28 -8.55
CA MET A 65 -2.48 -3.30 -9.62
C MET A 65 -3.12 -2.00 -9.10
N THR A 66 -2.52 -1.42 -8.05
CA THR A 66 -3.00 -0.23 -7.36
C THR A 66 -1.83 0.68 -6.97
N PRO A 67 -2.03 2.00 -6.92
CA PRO A 67 -1.05 2.87 -6.27
C PRO A 67 -0.92 2.53 -4.77
N VAL A 68 0.27 2.74 -4.22
CA VAL A 68 0.57 2.60 -2.79
C VAL A 68 1.33 3.84 -2.34
N ILE A 69 0.98 4.39 -1.19
CA ILE A 69 1.75 5.45 -0.56
C ILE A 69 2.68 4.84 0.48
N LEU A 70 3.97 5.15 0.38
CA LEU A 70 4.97 4.82 1.40
C LEU A 70 5.31 6.09 2.17
N LEU A 71 4.95 6.09 3.46
CA LEU A 71 5.28 7.18 4.38
C LEU A 71 6.62 6.91 5.07
N SER A 72 7.52 7.86 4.98
CA SER A 72 8.74 7.95 5.75
C SER A 72 8.83 9.35 6.34
N ASP A 73 9.89 9.69 7.03
CA ASP A 73 10.11 11.05 7.50
C ASP A 73 11.58 11.46 7.54
N GLY A 74 11.81 12.72 7.82
CA GLY A 74 13.15 13.28 7.86
C GLY A 74 14.07 12.67 8.92
N TYR A 75 13.54 12.08 9.98
CA TYR A 75 14.35 11.43 11.02
C TYR A 75 14.99 10.16 10.51
N ILE A 76 14.20 9.20 10.01
CA ILE A 76 14.71 7.93 9.51
C ILE A 76 15.43 8.07 8.16
N ALA A 77 15.01 9.01 7.32
CA ALA A 77 15.68 9.28 6.04
C ALA A 77 17.11 9.85 6.19
N ASN A 78 17.41 10.48 7.32
CA ASN A 78 18.75 10.95 7.67
C ASN A 78 19.43 10.08 8.74
N GLY A 79 18.74 9.06 9.24
CA GLY A 79 19.26 8.12 10.21
C GLY A 79 20.20 7.10 9.58
N ALA A 80 20.97 6.42 10.42
CA ALA A 80 21.79 5.29 10.04
C ALA A 80 21.74 4.21 11.13
N GLU A 81 21.70 2.97 10.72
CA GLU A 81 21.80 1.82 11.61
C GLU A 81 22.51 0.65 10.92
N PRO A 82 23.04 -0.31 11.67
CA PRO A 82 23.57 -1.55 11.09
C PRO A 82 22.49 -2.30 10.35
N TRP A 83 22.74 -2.67 9.11
CA TRP A 83 21.79 -3.38 8.27
C TRP A 83 22.48 -4.55 7.56
N LYS A 84 21.85 -5.72 7.65
CA LYS A 84 22.31 -6.91 6.94
C LYS A 84 21.66 -6.92 5.56
N PHE A 85 22.48 -6.92 4.52
CA PHE A 85 21.99 -6.99 3.14
C PHE A 85 21.15 -8.28 2.95
N PRO A 86 19.87 -8.16 2.56
CA PRO A 86 19.02 -9.33 2.37
C PRO A 86 19.49 -10.16 1.17
N GLN A 87 19.32 -11.47 1.27
CA GLN A 87 19.47 -12.33 0.11
C GLN A 87 18.19 -12.29 -0.71
N SER A 88 18.30 -12.25 -2.03
CA SER A 88 17.12 -12.21 -2.92
C SER A 88 16.20 -13.42 -2.75
N ALA A 89 16.74 -14.57 -2.34
CA ALA A 89 15.97 -15.78 -2.07
C ALA A 89 15.09 -15.68 -0.80
N ASP A 90 15.42 -14.77 0.12
CA ASP A 90 14.68 -14.59 1.36
C ASP A 90 13.53 -13.60 1.22
N LEU A 91 13.49 -12.87 0.10
CA LEU A 91 12.45 -11.88 -0.16
C LEU A 91 11.17 -12.55 -0.68
N PRO A 92 9.98 -12.14 -0.20
CA PRO A 92 8.71 -12.63 -0.73
C PRO A 92 8.63 -12.40 -2.25
N PRO A 93 8.17 -13.38 -3.04
CA PRO A 93 8.11 -13.22 -4.48
C PRO A 93 7.15 -12.10 -4.89
N ILE A 94 7.51 -11.36 -5.93
CA ILE A 94 6.60 -10.43 -6.61
C ILE A 94 6.10 -11.12 -7.86
N ASP A 95 4.91 -11.74 -7.75
CA ASP A 95 4.30 -12.48 -8.86
C ASP A 95 3.44 -11.53 -9.70
N VAL A 96 3.96 -11.17 -10.88
CA VAL A 96 3.26 -10.35 -11.86
C VAL A 96 2.91 -11.22 -13.06
N LYS A 97 1.61 -11.32 -13.33
CA LYS A 97 1.08 -12.10 -14.46
C LYS A 97 0.51 -11.19 -15.52
N PHE A 98 0.99 -11.36 -16.74
CA PHE A 98 0.41 -10.69 -17.90
C PHE A 98 -0.51 -11.66 -18.64
N LYS A 99 -1.68 -11.16 -19.02
CA LYS A 99 -2.59 -11.89 -19.89
C LYS A 99 -2.10 -11.76 -21.34
N THR A 100 -1.81 -12.88 -21.98
CA THR A 100 -1.24 -12.93 -23.34
C THR A 100 -2.20 -13.54 -24.38
N GLU A 101 -3.29 -14.15 -23.90
CA GLU A 101 -4.29 -14.79 -24.75
C GLU A 101 -5.68 -14.71 -24.12
N LEU A 102 -6.72 -14.84 -24.93
CA LEU A 102 -8.09 -14.94 -24.44
C LEU A 102 -8.30 -16.29 -23.74
N GLY A 103 -9.11 -16.30 -22.70
CA GLY A 103 -9.54 -17.56 -22.08
C GLY A 103 -10.51 -18.34 -22.98
N ASP A 104 -10.62 -19.67 -22.78
CA ASP A 104 -11.42 -20.57 -23.60
C ASP A 104 -12.90 -20.15 -23.79
N ARG A 105 -13.43 -19.33 -22.93
CA ARG A 105 -14.82 -18.84 -22.95
C ARG A 105 -14.94 -17.34 -23.24
N GLU A 106 -13.84 -16.70 -23.58
CA GLU A 106 -13.82 -15.27 -23.87
C GLU A 106 -13.88 -15.01 -25.38
N GLU A 107 -15.02 -14.61 -25.89
CA GLU A 107 -15.17 -14.17 -27.29
C GLU A 107 -14.43 -12.84 -27.56
N LYS A 108 -14.25 -12.03 -26.53
CA LYS A 108 -13.63 -10.71 -26.59
C LYS A 108 -12.93 -10.37 -25.28
N PHE A 109 -11.79 -9.68 -25.36
CA PHE A 109 -11.09 -9.21 -24.19
C PHE A 109 -11.95 -8.25 -23.34
N GLN A 110 -12.02 -8.53 -22.06
CA GLN A 110 -12.78 -7.75 -21.08
C GLN A 110 -11.81 -7.17 -20.04
N PRO A 111 -11.38 -5.92 -20.21
CA PRO A 111 -10.29 -5.32 -19.42
C PRO A 111 -10.62 -5.09 -17.94
N TYR A 112 -11.89 -5.19 -17.54
CA TYR A 112 -12.34 -5.08 -16.15
C TYR A 112 -13.00 -6.36 -15.62
N LEU A 113 -12.81 -7.50 -16.28
CA LEU A 113 -13.14 -8.81 -15.73
C LEU A 113 -12.07 -9.17 -14.69
N ARG A 114 -12.38 -8.86 -13.44
CA ARG A 114 -11.45 -8.97 -12.31
C ARG A 114 -11.37 -10.41 -11.80
N ASP A 115 -10.23 -10.74 -11.21
CA ASP A 115 -10.02 -11.98 -10.46
C ASP A 115 -10.61 -11.91 -9.03
N ASP A 116 -10.37 -12.95 -8.23
CA ASP A 116 -10.83 -13.04 -6.84
C ASP A 116 -10.25 -11.95 -5.92
N LYS A 117 -9.11 -11.36 -6.30
CA LYS A 117 -8.48 -10.22 -5.61
C LYS A 117 -9.03 -8.88 -6.07
N LEU A 118 -10.00 -8.90 -6.98
CA LEU A 118 -10.53 -7.72 -7.68
C LEU A 118 -9.47 -6.99 -8.52
N VAL A 119 -8.45 -7.71 -8.96
CA VAL A 119 -7.42 -7.21 -9.86
C VAL A 119 -7.84 -7.44 -11.30
N ARG A 120 -7.78 -6.41 -12.12
CA ARG A 120 -8.07 -6.54 -13.54
C ARG A 120 -6.92 -7.22 -14.28
N PRO A 121 -7.18 -7.91 -15.40
CA PRO A 121 -6.12 -8.50 -16.21
C PRO A 121 -5.15 -7.41 -16.70
N TRP A 122 -3.86 -7.71 -16.60
CA TRP A 122 -2.80 -6.82 -17.06
C TRP A 122 -2.26 -7.32 -18.39
N VAL A 123 -2.38 -6.49 -19.40
CA VAL A 123 -1.98 -6.81 -20.78
C VAL A 123 -0.84 -5.90 -21.20
N ILE A 124 0.17 -6.47 -21.84
CA ILE A 124 1.28 -5.69 -22.42
C ILE A 124 0.73 -4.92 -23.64
N PRO A 125 0.96 -3.61 -23.74
CA PRO A 125 0.55 -2.83 -24.89
C PRO A 125 1.06 -3.47 -26.21
N GLY A 126 0.18 -3.60 -27.21
CA GLY A 126 0.48 -4.24 -28.48
C GLY A 126 0.13 -5.74 -28.56
N THR A 127 -0.38 -6.34 -27.49
CA THR A 127 -0.93 -7.71 -27.57
C THR A 127 -2.17 -7.73 -28.46
N ALA A 128 -2.09 -8.46 -29.57
CA ALA A 128 -3.15 -8.51 -30.58
C ALA A 128 -4.46 -9.07 -30.00
N GLY A 129 -5.58 -8.45 -30.35
CA GLY A 129 -6.94 -8.83 -29.90
C GLY A 129 -7.25 -8.41 -28.46
N MET A 130 -6.32 -7.72 -27.77
CA MET A 130 -6.53 -7.23 -26.41
C MET A 130 -6.46 -5.69 -26.31
N GLU A 131 -6.65 -5.03 -27.41
CA GLU A 131 -6.73 -3.58 -27.48
C GLU A 131 -7.93 -3.09 -26.66
N HIS A 132 -7.69 -2.14 -25.75
CA HIS A 132 -8.73 -1.60 -24.88
C HIS A 132 -8.46 -0.15 -24.49
N ARG A 133 -9.48 0.51 -24.02
CA ARG A 133 -9.37 1.90 -23.58
C ARG A 133 -8.60 2.01 -22.26
N ILE A 134 -7.63 2.92 -22.23
CA ILE A 134 -6.92 3.38 -21.06
C ILE A 134 -7.20 4.87 -20.92
N GLY A 135 -7.39 5.36 -19.71
CA GLY A 135 -7.64 6.76 -19.44
C GLY A 135 -8.52 6.99 -18.22
N GLY A 136 -8.69 8.25 -17.83
CA GLY A 136 -9.29 8.65 -16.57
C GLY A 136 -10.81 8.64 -16.52
N LEU A 137 -11.51 8.49 -17.66
CA LEU A 137 -12.97 8.45 -17.65
C LEU A 137 -13.48 7.18 -16.96
N GLU A 138 -14.62 7.27 -16.29
CA GLU A 138 -15.28 6.12 -15.65
C GLU A 138 -15.53 5.02 -16.68
N LYS A 139 -15.19 3.80 -16.28
CA LYS A 139 -15.34 2.61 -17.11
C LYS A 139 -16.53 1.79 -16.64
N GLN A 140 -17.22 1.22 -17.60
CA GLN A 140 -18.21 0.18 -17.32
C GLN A 140 -17.53 -1.03 -16.70
N ASN A 141 -18.13 -1.57 -15.67
CA ASN A 141 -17.68 -2.82 -15.08
C ASN A 141 -17.60 -3.91 -16.15
N ILE A 142 -16.59 -4.79 -16.08
CA ILE A 142 -16.29 -5.90 -16.98
C ILE A 142 -15.81 -5.43 -18.36
N THR A 143 -16.61 -4.68 -19.12
CA THR A 143 -16.33 -4.34 -20.52
C THR A 143 -15.27 -3.27 -20.73
N GLY A 144 -15.10 -2.37 -19.73
CA GLY A 144 -14.18 -1.24 -19.83
C GLY A 144 -14.60 -0.13 -20.81
N ASN A 145 -15.83 -0.13 -21.31
CA ASN A 145 -16.38 0.96 -22.09
C ASN A 145 -16.58 2.20 -21.20
N ILE A 146 -16.60 3.39 -21.79
CA ILE A 146 -16.96 4.61 -21.06
C ILE A 146 -18.40 4.49 -20.60
N SER A 147 -18.69 4.85 -19.35
CA SER A 147 -20.03 4.79 -18.77
C SER A 147 -20.33 6.07 -17.99
N TYR A 148 -21.55 6.56 -18.12
CA TYR A 148 -22.13 7.66 -17.37
C TYR A 148 -23.30 7.18 -16.49
N GLU A 149 -23.51 5.87 -16.41
CA GLU A 149 -24.62 5.27 -15.67
C GLU A 149 -24.36 5.32 -14.16
N ALA A 150 -25.34 5.82 -13.40
CA ALA A 150 -25.22 6.02 -11.96
C ALA A 150 -25.02 4.69 -11.21
N GLU A 151 -25.71 3.64 -11.61
CA GLU A 151 -25.57 2.30 -11.03
C GLU A 151 -24.17 1.73 -11.25
N ASN A 152 -23.62 1.91 -12.46
CA ASN A 152 -22.25 1.50 -12.74
C ASN A 152 -21.25 2.27 -11.88
N HIS A 153 -21.43 3.59 -11.73
CA HIS A 153 -20.56 4.40 -10.86
C HIS A 153 -20.58 3.87 -9.43
N GLN A 154 -21.75 3.61 -8.87
CA GLN A 154 -21.88 3.06 -7.52
C GLN A 154 -21.20 1.70 -7.36
N VAL A 155 -21.31 0.81 -8.36
CA VAL A 155 -20.63 -0.48 -8.38
C VAL A 155 -19.12 -0.29 -8.41
N MET A 156 -18.61 0.62 -9.25
CA MET A 156 -17.17 0.86 -9.38
C MET A 156 -16.57 1.47 -8.11
N VAL A 157 -17.29 2.35 -7.41
CA VAL A 157 -16.89 2.90 -6.10
C VAL A 157 -16.72 1.78 -5.09
N LYS A 158 -17.72 0.90 -4.97
CA LYS A 158 -17.68 -0.24 -4.04
C LYS A 158 -16.53 -1.20 -4.36
N ILE A 159 -16.34 -1.55 -5.63
CA ILE A 159 -15.26 -2.46 -6.05
C ILE A 159 -13.88 -1.86 -5.74
N ARG A 160 -13.68 -0.55 -5.93
CA ARG A 160 -12.39 0.09 -5.59
C ARG A 160 -12.10 0.00 -4.10
N GLN A 161 -13.09 0.25 -3.25
CA GLN A 161 -12.92 0.11 -1.80
C GLN A 161 -12.67 -1.36 -1.43
N GLU A 162 -13.52 -2.27 -1.87
CA GLU A 162 -13.41 -3.70 -1.56
C GLU A 162 -12.07 -4.29 -2.01
N LYS A 163 -11.53 -3.86 -3.14
CA LYS A 163 -10.21 -4.27 -3.59
C LYS A 163 -9.12 -3.91 -2.58
N VAL A 164 -9.14 -2.70 -2.04
CA VAL A 164 -8.15 -2.26 -1.04
C VAL A 164 -8.36 -3.03 0.26
N ASP A 165 -9.60 -3.21 0.70
CA ASP A 165 -9.92 -3.97 1.92
C ASP A 165 -9.44 -5.44 1.82
N LYS A 166 -9.57 -6.06 0.65
CA LYS A 166 -9.09 -7.43 0.40
C LYS A 166 -7.57 -7.57 0.51
N ILE A 167 -6.80 -6.51 0.30
CA ILE A 167 -5.32 -6.56 0.44
C ILE A 167 -4.94 -7.03 1.84
N ALA A 168 -5.71 -6.67 2.87
CA ALA A 168 -5.48 -7.12 4.25
C ALA A 168 -5.38 -8.65 4.40
N SER A 169 -6.02 -9.43 3.52
CA SER A 169 -5.96 -10.89 3.52
C SER A 169 -4.68 -11.48 2.88
N TYR A 170 -3.86 -10.62 2.26
CA TYR A 170 -2.63 -11.02 1.56
C TYR A 170 -1.35 -10.48 2.20
N ILE A 171 -1.50 -9.81 3.34
CA ILE A 171 -0.40 -9.33 4.17
C ILE A 171 -0.44 -10.01 5.53
N PRO A 172 0.70 -10.20 6.20
CA PRO A 172 0.72 -10.77 7.55
C PRO A 172 -0.08 -9.90 8.52
N LEU A 173 -0.77 -10.56 9.45
CA LEU A 173 -1.41 -9.84 10.56
C LEU A 173 -0.35 -9.17 11.44
N GLN A 174 -0.67 -7.97 11.90
CA GLN A 174 0.17 -7.25 12.87
C GLN A 174 0.31 -8.08 14.15
N LYS A 175 1.53 -8.14 14.66
CA LYS A 175 1.88 -8.82 15.92
C LYS A 175 2.28 -7.78 16.96
N LEU A 176 2.18 -8.15 18.21
CA LEU A 176 2.78 -7.39 19.30
C LEU A 176 4.31 -7.41 19.13
N ASP A 177 4.93 -6.23 19.18
CA ASP A 177 6.38 -6.11 19.14
C ASP A 177 7.00 -6.51 20.48
N SER A 178 6.33 -6.19 21.58
CA SER A 178 6.78 -6.52 22.93
C SER A 178 5.61 -6.59 23.93
N GLY A 179 5.85 -7.21 25.07
CA GLY A 179 4.87 -7.32 26.15
C GLY A 179 4.01 -8.58 26.08
N PRO A 180 3.15 -8.76 27.10
CA PRO A 180 2.23 -9.89 27.16
C PRO A 180 1.08 -9.73 26.16
N GLU A 181 0.50 -10.84 25.71
CA GLU A 181 -0.66 -10.82 24.82
C GLU A 181 -1.91 -10.17 25.43
N LYS A 182 -1.97 -10.07 26.75
CA LYS A 182 -3.03 -9.42 27.51
C LYS A 182 -2.41 -8.44 28.49
N GLY A 183 -2.88 -7.22 28.50
CA GLY A 183 -2.42 -6.16 29.39
C GLY A 183 -3.52 -5.14 29.62
N LYS A 184 -3.26 -4.15 30.49
CA LYS A 184 -4.19 -3.05 30.78
C LYS A 184 -4.10 -1.93 29.78
N VAL A 185 -2.94 -1.79 29.11
CA VAL A 185 -2.66 -0.70 28.17
C VAL A 185 -2.07 -1.27 26.89
N LEU A 186 -2.65 -0.90 25.77
CA LEU A 186 -2.07 -1.13 24.43
C LEU A 186 -1.51 0.19 23.91
N VAL A 187 -0.20 0.20 23.61
CA VAL A 187 0.43 1.33 22.94
C VAL A 187 0.51 1.05 21.45
N LEU A 188 -0.16 1.86 20.67
CA LEU A 188 -0.17 1.79 19.21
C LEU A 188 0.61 2.96 18.62
N GLY A 189 1.56 2.67 17.75
CA GLY A 189 2.33 3.69 17.03
C GLY A 189 2.69 3.22 15.62
N TRP A 190 3.23 4.12 14.82
CA TRP A 190 3.69 3.85 13.46
C TRP A 190 4.86 4.75 13.09
N GLY A 191 5.56 4.44 12.01
CA GLY A 191 6.64 5.28 11.51
C GLY A 191 7.81 5.42 12.47
N SER A 192 8.52 6.51 12.42
CA SER A 192 9.75 6.75 13.19
C SER A 192 9.55 6.96 14.70
N THR A 193 8.30 6.93 15.19
CA THR A 193 8.02 6.88 16.64
C THR A 193 8.32 5.51 17.26
N TYR A 194 8.54 4.49 16.44
CA TYR A 194 8.78 3.09 16.87
C TYR A 194 9.84 2.96 17.96
N GLY A 195 11.04 3.51 17.75
CA GLY A 195 12.14 3.38 18.70
C GLY A 195 11.85 4.00 20.06
N ALA A 196 11.24 5.19 20.09
CA ALA A 196 10.86 5.89 21.31
C ALA A 196 9.78 5.11 22.09
N ILE A 197 8.76 4.61 21.39
CA ILE A 197 7.69 3.80 21.98
C ILE A 197 8.26 2.50 22.55
N LYS A 198 9.08 1.79 21.80
CA LYS A 198 9.70 0.54 22.22
C LYS A 198 10.53 0.72 23.48
N SER A 199 11.35 1.76 23.54
CA SER A 199 12.18 2.06 24.73
C SER A 199 11.32 2.39 25.93
N ALA A 200 10.32 3.24 25.78
CA ALA A 200 9.42 3.62 26.87
C ALA A 200 8.63 2.41 27.39
N CYS A 201 8.09 1.57 26.52
CA CYS A 201 7.40 0.33 26.91
C CYS A 201 8.34 -0.60 27.70
N ALA A 202 9.56 -0.80 27.24
CA ALA A 202 10.53 -1.66 27.90
C ALA A 202 10.90 -1.14 29.32
N GLU A 203 10.99 0.17 29.50
CA GLU A 203 11.24 0.78 30.81
C GLU A 203 10.03 0.60 31.75
N LEU A 204 8.82 0.86 31.25
CA LEU A 204 7.60 0.69 32.05
C LEU A 204 7.39 -0.78 32.47
N GLN A 205 7.66 -1.71 31.58
CA GLN A 205 7.57 -3.16 31.90
C GLN A 205 8.54 -3.56 33.01
N LYS A 206 9.77 -2.99 33.04
CA LYS A 206 10.71 -3.20 34.16
C LYS A 206 10.18 -2.68 35.49
N LEU A 207 9.31 -1.70 35.48
CA LEU A 207 8.63 -1.13 36.64
C LEU A 207 7.33 -1.87 37.00
N GLY A 208 7.00 -2.95 36.30
CA GLY A 208 5.81 -3.74 36.57
C GLY A 208 4.50 -3.15 36.02
N VAL A 209 4.59 -2.23 35.08
CA VAL A 209 3.41 -1.73 34.35
C VAL A 209 3.06 -2.73 33.23
N GLU A 210 1.80 -3.21 33.28
CA GLU A 210 1.23 -4.15 32.30
C GLU A 210 0.32 -3.45 31.28
#